data_413b84c5703033163a84d57cf26aed84
#
_entry.id   413b84c5703033163a84d57cf26aed84
#
_cell.length_a   1.000
_cell.length_b   1.000
_cell.length_c   1.000
_cell.angle_alpha   90.00
_cell.angle_beta   90.00
_cell.angle_gamma   90.00
#
_symmetry.space_group_name_H-M   'P 1'
#
loop_
_entity.id
_entity.type
_entity.pdbx_description
1 polymer ?
#
loop_
_entity_poly.entity_id
_entity_poly.type
_entity_poly.pdbx_seq_one_letter_code
_entity_poly.pdbx_strand_id
1 'polypeptide(L)'
;MVEGTPQHESLSFQAHAALLVQEEWVQFGRYYEEFEVGAVYKHWPGKTVTEYDDHLFCLITMNHHPLHLDAHYAGETTDFGKNVVVGNYVYSLLLGMSVPDVSGKAIANLEVESLKHVKPTFHGDTIYGETEVLDKTPSKSKDDRGVVYVETRGYKQDGTIVCVFRRKVMVPKRSYGDSRGGEQPGRPVPHE
;
A
#
# COMPACT_ATOMS: atom_id res chain seq x y z
N MET A 1 -6.19 -72.22 7.60
CA MET A 1 -6.26 -71.15 6.57
C MET A 1 -7.01 -69.98 7.19
N VAL A 2 -6.30 -68.95 7.62
CA VAL A 2 -6.87 -67.73 8.08
C VAL A 2 -6.09 -66.61 7.35
N GLU A 3 -6.81 -65.92 6.46
CA GLU A 3 -6.30 -64.86 5.60
C GLU A 3 -5.91 -63.65 6.42
N GLY A 4 -4.71 -63.13 6.15
CA GLY A 4 -4.20 -61.89 6.73
C GLY A 4 -4.92 -60.66 6.13
N THR A 5 -5.46 -59.84 7.01
CA THR A 5 -6.01 -58.52 6.69
C THR A 5 -4.87 -57.56 6.38
N PRO A 6 -4.89 -56.81 5.27
CA PRO A 6 -3.87 -55.79 5.02
C PRO A 6 -4.04 -54.64 6.00
N GLN A 7 -2.99 -54.34 6.75
CA GLN A 7 -2.89 -53.14 7.55
C GLN A 7 -2.82 -51.91 6.60
N HIS A 8 -3.90 -51.18 6.48
CA HIS A 8 -3.88 -49.83 5.93
C HIS A 8 -3.10 -48.95 6.92
N GLU A 9 -1.90 -48.57 6.54
CA GLU A 9 -1.18 -47.46 7.17
C GLU A 9 -2.01 -46.20 7.02
N SER A 10 -2.70 -45.82 8.07
CA SER A 10 -3.28 -44.50 8.21
C SER A 10 -2.12 -43.52 8.46
N LEU A 11 -1.59 -42.94 7.38
CA LEU A 11 -0.78 -41.75 7.50
C LEU A 11 -1.63 -40.75 8.28
N SER A 12 -1.15 -40.38 9.46
CA SER A 12 -1.91 -39.55 10.39
C SER A 12 -2.32 -38.25 9.72
N PHE A 13 -3.55 -37.82 9.95
CA PHE A 13 -4.11 -36.56 9.46
C PHE A 13 -3.18 -35.36 9.73
N GLN A 14 -2.38 -35.41 10.79
CA GLN A 14 -1.35 -34.43 11.14
C GLN A 14 -0.18 -34.41 10.15
N ALA A 15 0.24 -35.54 9.58
CA ALA A 15 1.30 -35.55 8.57
C ALA A 15 0.81 -34.97 7.23
N HIS A 16 -0.47 -35.17 6.90
CA HIS A 16 -1.08 -34.55 5.70
C HIS A 16 -1.32 -33.04 5.87
N ALA A 17 -1.67 -32.57 7.06
CA ALA A 17 -1.81 -31.15 7.38
C ALA A 17 -0.48 -30.40 7.35
N ALA A 18 0.61 -31.05 7.76
CA ALA A 18 1.96 -30.44 7.72
C ALA A 18 2.51 -30.25 6.30
N LEU A 19 1.99 -30.98 5.31
CA LEU A 19 2.44 -30.87 3.90
C LEU A 19 1.72 -29.77 3.11
N LEU A 20 0.65 -29.15 3.65
CA LEU A 20 -0.21 -28.20 2.92
C LEU A 20 -0.14 -26.77 3.43
N VAL A 21 0.62 -26.49 4.48
CA VAL A 21 0.84 -25.12 4.95
C VAL A 21 2.29 -24.71 4.69
N GLN A 22 2.66 -24.53 3.43
CA GLN A 22 3.66 -23.51 3.16
C GLN A 22 2.94 -22.18 3.41
N GLU A 23 3.09 -21.63 4.61
CA GLU A 23 2.73 -20.25 4.90
C GLU A 23 3.63 -19.36 4.04
N GLU A 24 3.25 -19.14 2.78
CA GLU A 24 3.79 -18.04 2.00
C GLU A 24 3.30 -16.76 2.64
N TRP A 25 4.07 -16.27 3.60
CA TRP A 25 3.85 -14.95 4.17
C TRP A 25 3.86 -13.93 3.05
N VAL A 26 2.72 -13.30 2.81
CA VAL A 26 2.63 -12.20 1.85
C VAL A 26 3.70 -11.17 2.26
N GLN A 27 4.64 -10.91 1.38
CA GLN A 27 5.69 -9.93 1.62
C GLN A 27 5.05 -8.56 1.88
N PHE A 28 5.27 -8.01 3.09
CA PHE A 28 4.76 -6.70 3.46
C PHE A 28 5.93 -5.70 3.56
N GLY A 29 6.06 -4.87 2.54
CA GLY A 29 7.18 -3.96 2.36
C GLY A 29 8.47 -4.66 1.90
N ARG A 30 9.47 -3.86 1.53
CA ARG A 30 10.76 -4.30 0.98
C ARG A 30 11.92 -3.76 1.80
N TYR A 31 13.01 -4.53 1.81
CA TYR A 31 14.32 -4.03 2.23
C TYR A 31 14.98 -3.22 1.12
N TYR A 32 15.94 -2.39 1.48
CA TYR A 32 16.65 -1.51 0.53
C TYR A 32 17.23 -2.25 -0.68
N GLU A 33 17.76 -3.46 -0.46
CA GLU A 33 18.37 -4.29 -1.51
C GLU A 33 17.35 -4.77 -2.56
N GLU A 34 16.08 -4.90 -2.17
CA GLU A 34 15.00 -5.45 -3.00
C GLU A 34 14.37 -4.40 -3.94
N PHE A 35 14.76 -3.15 -3.81
CA PHE A 35 14.36 -2.12 -4.75
C PHE A 35 15.32 -2.07 -5.94
N GLU A 36 14.76 -2.02 -7.14
CA GLU A 36 15.50 -1.82 -8.38
C GLU A 36 15.03 -0.53 -9.03
N VAL A 37 16.00 0.30 -9.48
CA VAL A 37 15.68 1.55 -10.19
C VAL A 37 15.01 1.22 -11.52
N GLY A 38 13.89 1.88 -11.82
CA GLY A 38 13.04 1.59 -12.96
C GLY A 38 11.97 0.52 -12.73
N ALA A 39 12.00 -0.20 -11.60
CA ALA A 39 10.93 -1.15 -11.26
C ALA A 39 9.61 -0.43 -11.01
N VAL A 40 8.50 -1.01 -11.49
CA VAL A 40 7.13 -0.50 -11.29
C VAL A 40 6.33 -1.53 -10.50
N TYR A 41 5.80 -1.10 -9.36
CA TYR A 41 4.93 -1.89 -8.50
C TYR A 41 3.48 -1.47 -8.70
N LYS A 42 2.62 -2.39 -9.14
CA LYS A 42 1.17 -2.16 -9.27
C LYS A 42 0.48 -2.54 -7.97
N HIS A 43 -0.27 -1.60 -7.39
CA HIS A 43 -0.94 -1.80 -6.11
C HIS A 43 -2.31 -2.43 -6.30
N TRP A 44 -2.59 -3.47 -5.52
CA TRP A 44 -3.84 -4.21 -5.54
C TRP A 44 -4.34 -4.48 -4.11
N PRO A 45 -5.66 -4.42 -3.87
CA PRO A 45 -6.75 -4.06 -4.79
C PRO A 45 -6.90 -2.56 -5.02
N GLY A 46 -7.69 -2.18 -6.03
CA GLY A 46 -8.20 -0.82 -6.19
C GLY A 46 -9.28 -0.49 -5.15
N LYS A 47 -9.60 0.82 -5.00
CA LYS A 47 -10.66 1.29 -4.09
C LYS A 47 -11.66 2.14 -4.86
N THR A 48 -12.94 1.75 -4.85
CA THR A 48 -14.03 2.63 -5.28
C THR A 48 -14.30 3.66 -4.19
N VAL A 49 -14.19 4.94 -4.55
CA VAL A 49 -14.42 6.06 -3.64
C VAL A 49 -15.91 6.27 -3.46
N THR A 50 -16.38 6.19 -2.24
CA THR A 50 -17.78 6.46 -1.88
C THR A 50 -17.94 7.87 -1.33
N GLU A 51 -19.17 8.38 -1.32
CA GLU A 51 -19.50 9.63 -0.64
C GLU A 51 -19.12 9.58 0.84
N TYR A 52 -19.33 8.44 1.50
CA TYR A 52 -18.95 8.25 2.90
C TYR A 52 -17.44 8.44 3.14
N ASP A 53 -16.60 7.87 2.26
CA ASP A 53 -15.13 8.00 2.37
C ASP A 53 -14.70 9.47 2.33
N ASP A 54 -15.24 10.23 1.38
CA ASP A 54 -14.91 11.65 1.16
C ASP A 54 -15.43 12.52 2.30
N HIS A 55 -16.69 12.36 2.68
CA HIS A 55 -17.30 13.12 3.77
C HIS A 55 -16.62 12.83 5.11
N LEU A 56 -16.30 11.57 5.42
CA LEU A 56 -15.55 11.22 6.63
C LEU A 56 -14.18 11.89 6.63
N PHE A 57 -13.47 11.87 5.50
CA PHE A 57 -12.17 12.54 5.39
C PHE A 57 -12.30 14.06 5.60
N CYS A 58 -13.32 14.69 5.04
CA CYS A 58 -13.63 16.09 5.27
C CYS A 58 -13.84 16.39 6.75
N LEU A 59 -14.63 15.57 7.44
CA LEU A 59 -14.96 15.76 8.87
C LEU A 59 -13.72 15.65 9.75
N ILE A 60 -12.88 14.63 9.56
CA ILE A 60 -11.69 14.40 10.41
C ILE A 60 -10.56 15.40 10.09
N THR A 61 -10.53 15.99 8.91
CA THR A 61 -9.53 16.99 8.50
C THR A 61 -10.00 18.44 8.63
N MET A 62 -11.25 18.65 9.07
CA MET A 62 -11.91 19.96 9.15
C MET A 62 -11.98 20.69 7.80
N ASN A 63 -12.01 19.97 6.69
CA ASN A 63 -12.21 20.55 5.37
C ASN A 63 -13.70 20.75 5.09
N HIS A 64 -14.22 21.91 5.44
CA HIS A 64 -15.65 22.23 5.31
C HIS A 64 -15.97 22.96 3.99
N HIS A 65 -15.15 22.83 2.96
CA HIS A 65 -15.45 23.46 1.68
C HIS A 65 -16.68 22.83 1.02
N PRO A 66 -17.71 23.64 0.65
CA PRO A 66 -18.99 23.11 0.16
C PRO A 66 -18.86 22.30 -1.14
N LEU A 67 -17.82 22.51 -1.95
CA LEU A 67 -17.55 21.69 -3.13
C LEU A 67 -17.52 20.18 -2.82
N HIS A 68 -17.10 19.82 -1.61
CA HIS A 68 -16.96 18.42 -1.21
C HIS A 68 -18.17 17.88 -0.47
N LEU A 69 -18.95 18.73 0.20
CA LEU A 69 -19.96 18.32 1.18
C LEU A 69 -21.41 18.72 0.83
N ASP A 70 -21.58 19.79 0.02
CA ASP A 70 -22.89 20.33 -0.36
C ASP A 70 -23.14 20.02 -1.84
N ALA A 71 -23.98 19.02 -2.10
CA ALA A 71 -24.29 18.57 -3.45
C ALA A 71 -25.09 19.64 -4.24
N HIS A 72 -25.94 20.43 -3.57
CA HIS A 72 -26.67 21.50 -4.21
C HIS A 72 -25.71 22.62 -4.65
N TYR A 73 -24.84 23.06 -3.75
CA TYR A 73 -23.79 24.03 -4.09
C TYR A 73 -22.92 23.53 -5.26
N ALA A 74 -22.43 22.32 -5.19
CA ALA A 74 -21.55 21.75 -6.22
C ALA A 74 -22.28 21.63 -7.57
N GLY A 75 -23.57 21.32 -7.56
CA GLY A 75 -24.41 21.20 -8.76
C GLY A 75 -24.69 22.53 -9.44
N GLU A 76 -25.02 23.57 -8.66
CA GLU A 76 -25.50 24.84 -9.19
C GLU A 76 -24.39 25.87 -9.43
N THR A 77 -23.28 25.78 -8.69
CA THR A 77 -22.29 26.86 -8.65
C THR A 77 -20.91 26.49 -9.18
N THR A 78 -20.71 25.23 -9.59
CA THR A 78 -19.41 24.79 -10.10
C THR A 78 -19.52 24.12 -11.48
N ASP A 79 -18.45 24.23 -12.28
CA ASP A 79 -18.38 23.56 -13.60
C ASP A 79 -18.37 22.03 -13.48
N PHE A 80 -18.21 21.46 -12.28
CA PHE A 80 -18.22 20.03 -12.06
C PHE A 80 -19.63 19.43 -12.02
N GLY A 81 -20.65 20.23 -11.67
CA GLY A 81 -22.05 19.80 -11.58
C GLY A 81 -22.35 18.77 -10.50
N LYS A 82 -21.38 18.46 -9.62
CA LYS A 82 -21.48 17.50 -8.51
C LYS A 82 -20.29 17.61 -7.58
N ASN A 83 -20.38 16.98 -6.40
CA ASN A 83 -19.27 16.98 -5.45
C ASN A 83 -17.99 16.37 -6.07
N VAL A 84 -16.87 17.01 -5.81
CA VAL A 84 -15.53 16.55 -6.15
C VAL A 84 -14.89 15.95 -4.90
N VAL A 85 -14.29 14.79 -5.00
CA VAL A 85 -13.53 14.16 -3.92
C VAL A 85 -12.32 15.02 -3.54
N VAL A 86 -12.07 15.18 -2.24
CA VAL A 86 -10.92 15.94 -1.73
C VAL A 86 -9.62 15.36 -2.31
N GLY A 87 -8.82 16.20 -2.97
CA GLY A 87 -7.56 15.74 -3.59
C GLY A 87 -6.60 15.10 -2.60
N ASN A 88 -6.53 15.64 -1.36
CA ASN A 88 -5.69 15.06 -0.30
C ASN A 88 -6.18 13.68 0.16
N TYR A 89 -7.49 13.37 0.07
CA TYR A 89 -7.99 12.01 0.27
C TYR A 89 -7.39 11.07 -0.78
N VAL A 90 -7.45 11.44 -2.07
CA VAL A 90 -6.90 10.64 -3.17
C VAL A 90 -5.41 10.39 -2.99
N TYR A 91 -4.65 11.42 -2.60
CA TYR A 91 -3.24 11.28 -2.25
C TYR A 91 -3.02 10.29 -1.09
N SER A 92 -3.78 10.45 0.01
CA SER A 92 -3.66 9.59 1.19
C SER A 92 -4.04 8.14 0.89
N LEU A 93 -5.07 7.93 0.05
CA LEU A 93 -5.47 6.60 -0.43
C LEU A 93 -4.34 5.92 -1.19
N LEU A 94 -3.75 6.61 -2.17
CA LEU A 94 -2.63 6.08 -2.97
C LEU A 94 -1.39 5.81 -2.12
N LEU A 95 -1.10 6.68 -1.15
CA LEU A 95 -0.03 6.47 -0.19
C LEU A 95 -0.27 5.16 0.59
N GLY A 96 -1.50 4.97 1.10
CA GLY A 96 -1.90 3.74 1.79
C GLY A 96 -1.81 2.49 0.91
N MET A 97 -2.30 2.55 -0.34
CA MET A 97 -2.22 1.45 -1.31
C MET A 97 -0.76 1.03 -1.60
N SER A 98 0.18 1.99 -1.55
CA SER A 98 1.60 1.72 -1.79
C SER A 98 2.34 1.10 -0.60
N VAL A 99 1.72 1.04 0.59
CA VAL A 99 2.37 0.54 1.80
C VAL A 99 2.86 -0.90 1.66
N PRO A 100 2.04 -1.88 1.21
CA PRO A 100 2.49 -3.26 1.12
C PRO A 100 3.70 -3.45 0.20
N ASP A 101 3.81 -2.64 -0.85
CA ASP A 101 4.86 -2.79 -1.87
C ASP A 101 6.10 -1.94 -1.60
N VAL A 102 5.92 -0.75 -1.03
CA VAL A 102 6.97 0.27 -0.95
C VAL A 102 7.38 0.57 0.49
N SER A 103 6.42 0.89 1.36
CA SER A 103 6.74 1.46 2.67
C SER A 103 6.36 0.60 3.87
N GLY A 104 5.97 -0.67 3.67
CA GLY A 104 5.59 -1.56 4.76
C GLY A 104 6.71 -1.82 5.79
N LYS A 105 7.98 -1.74 5.36
CA LYS A 105 9.16 -1.81 6.24
C LYS A 105 9.81 -0.44 6.48
N ALA A 106 9.21 0.66 6.01
CA ALA A 106 9.85 1.97 6.08
C ALA A 106 10.15 2.40 7.52
N ILE A 107 11.32 2.99 7.70
CA ILE A 107 11.73 3.63 8.95
C ILE A 107 11.04 5.00 9.06
N ALA A 108 10.97 5.73 7.93
CA ALA A 108 10.34 7.05 7.86
C ALA A 108 10.00 7.45 6.42
N ASN A 109 8.92 8.20 6.24
CA ASN A 109 8.75 9.06 5.08
C ASN A 109 9.50 10.36 5.35
N LEU A 110 10.47 10.68 4.51
CA LEU A 110 11.35 11.85 4.72
C LEU A 110 10.78 13.11 4.10
N GLU A 111 10.22 12.97 2.89
CA GLU A 111 9.85 14.11 2.09
C GLU A 111 8.79 13.71 1.06
N VAL A 112 7.85 14.61 0.81
CA VAL A 112 7.02 14.63 -0.40
C VAL A 112 7.49 15.82 -1.22
N GLU A 113 8.23 15.54 -2.30
CA GLU A 113 8.86 16.56 -3.13
C GLU A 113 7.86 17.26 -4.05
N SER A 114 6.92 16.51 -4.59
CA SER A 114 5.87 17.06 -5.44
C SER A 114 4.57 16.28 -5.26
N LEU A 115 3.45 17.01 -5.36
CA LEU A 115 2.09 16.46 -5.38
C LEU A 115 1.28 17.23 -6.42
N LYS A 116 0.69 16.49 -7.38
CA LYS A 116 -0.15 17.05 -8.44
C LYS A 116 -1.51 16.36 -8.45
N HIS A 117 -2.58 17.12 -8.29
CA HIS A 117 -3.95 16.71 -8.60
C HIS A 117 -4.20 16.97 -10.09
N VAL A 118 -4.15 15.91 -10.91
CA VAL A 118 -4.14 16.04 -12.39
C VAL A 118 -5.54 16.20 -12.96
N LYS A 119 -6.47 15.37 -12.47
CA LYS A 119 -7.88 15.41 -12.85
C LYS A 119 -8.76 15.18 -11.63
N PRO A 120 -9.99 15.70 -11.62
CA PRO A 120 -10.92 15.49 -10.51
C PRO A 120 -11.31 14.02 -10.39
N THR A 121 -11.50 13.59 -9.14
CA THR A 121 -12.09 12.31 -8.77
C THR A 121 -13.50 12.58 -8.25
N PHE A 122 -14.43 11.68 -8.57
CA PHE A 122 -15.82 11.74 -8.15
C PHE A 122 -16.24 10.52 -7.35
N HIS A 123 -17.29 10.61 -6.57
CA HIS A 123 -17.90 9.45 -5.94
C HIS A 123 -18.30 8.43 -7.00
N GLY A 124 -17.96 7.17 -6.78
CA GLY A 124 -18.14 6.07 -7.73
C GLY A 124 -16.93 5.78 -8.63
N ASP A 125 -15.93 6.68 -8.70
CA ASP A 125 -14.68 6.36 -9.38
C ASP A 125 -13.90 5.29 -8.59
N THR A 126 -13.32 4.32 -9.29
CA THR A 126 -12.42 3.33 -8.71
C THR A 126 -10.98 3.73 -9.00
N ILE A 127 -10.21 3.90 -7.93
CA ILE A 127 -8.81 4.33 -8.01
C ILE A 127 -7.90 3.10 -7.92
N TYR A 128 -6.96 3.04 -8.83
CA TYR A 128 -5.82 2.13 -8.86
C TYR A 128 -4.54 2.92 -8.74
N GLY A 129 -3.46 2.27 -8.34
CA GLY A 129 -2.17 2.93 -8.17
C GLY A 129 -1.00 2.07 -8.62
N GLU A 130 0.07 2.75 -9.02
CA GLU A 130 1.36 2.14 -9.27
C GLU A 130 2.48 3.06 -8.77
N THR A 131 3.62 2.47 -8.43
CA THR A 131 4.79 3.21 -7.97
C THR A 131 6.02 2.76 -8.73
N GLU A 132 6.73 3.73 -9.31
CA GLU A 132 8.02 3.55 -9.98
C GLU A 132 9.16 3.96 -9.05
N VAL A 133 10.23 3.17 -9.01
CA VAL A 133 11.46 3.50 -8.31
C VAL A 133 12.31 4.38 -9.22
N LEU A 134 12.49 5.64 -8.84
CA LEU A 134 13.28 6.60 -9.63
C LEU A 134 14.76 6.57 -9.29
N ASP A 135 15.09 6.37 -8.00
CA ASP A 135 16.47 6.32 -7.52
C ASP A 135 16.55 5.63 -6.15
N LYS A 136 17.74 5.19 -5.78
CA LYS A 136 18.03 4.72 -4.43
C LYS A 136 19.45 5.08 -4.00
N THR A 137 19.58 5.57 -2.76
CA THR A 137 20.88 6.03 -2.23
C THR A 137 21.11 5.46 -0.84
N PRO A 138 22.27 4.83 -0.54
CA PRO A 138 22.61 4.41 0.81
C PRO A 138 22.63 5.60 1.79
N SER A 139 22.25 5.36 3.04
CA SER A 139 22.34 6.41 4.06
C SER A 139 23.81 6.79 4.33
N LYS A 140 24.05 8.09 4.45
CA LYS A 140 25.40 8.62 4.75
C LYS A 140 25.79 8.48 6.21
N SER A 141 24.81 8.35 7.11
CA SER A 141 25.02 8.36 8.56
C SER A 141 24.92 6.99 9.22
N LYS A 142 24.32 6.01 8.56
CA LYS A 142 24.10 4.65 9.08
C LYS A 142 24.15 3.63 7.96
N ASP A 143 24.89 2.56 8.13
CA ASP A 143 25.12 1.55 7.12
C ASP A 143 23.95 0.58 6.94
N ASP A 144 23.01 0.54 7.91
CA ASP A 144 21.90 -0.40 8.02
C ASP A 144 20.63 0.02 7.24
N ARG A 145 20.65 1.14 6.52
CA ARG A 145 19.50 1.73 5.85
C ARG A 145 19.86 2.49 4.58
N GLY A 146 18.84 2.83 3.80
CA GLY A 146 18.99 3.70 2.64
C GLY A 146 17.71 4.49 2.36
N VAL A 147 17.78 5.37 1.38
CA VAL A 147 16.65 6.17 0.90
C VAL A 147 16.26 5.68 -0.48
N VAL A 148 14.98 5.44 -0.69
CA VAL A 148 14.40 5.12 -2.00
C VAL A 148 13.54 6.31 -2.44
N TYR A 149 13.79 6.79 -3.65
CA TYR A 149 13.04 7.88 -4.27
C TYR A 149 12.06 7.29 -5.28
N VAL A 150 10.77 7.57 -5.09
CA VAL A 150 9.70 6.95 -5.86
C VAL A 150 8.70 7.96 -6.39
N GLU A 151 8.09 7.64 -7.54
CA GLU A 151 6.91 8.33 -8.07
C GLU A 151 5.70 7.39 -8.01
N THR A 152 4.62 7.83 -7.38
CA THR A 152 3.36 7.12 -7.37
C THR A 152 2.35 7.83 -8.26
N ARG A 153 1.69 7.07 -9.12
CA ARG A 153 0.63 7.51 -10.03
C ARG A 153 -0.67 6.83 -9.65
N GLY A 154 -1.73 7.63 -9.49
CA GLY A 154 -3.08 7.14 -9.30
C GLY A 154 -3.92 7.38 -10.56
N TYR A 155 -4.70 6.38 -10.94
CA TYR A 155 -5.55 6.44 -12.12
C TYR A 155 -6.90 5.78 -11.86
N LYS A 156 -7.91 6.20 -12.63
CA LYS A 156 -9.25 5.63 -12.58
C LYS A 156 -9.34 4.32 -13.37
N GLN A 157 -10.51 3.68 -13.30
CA GLN A 157 -10.86 2.47 -14.07
C GLN A 157 -10.73 2.61 -15.59
N ASP A 158 -10.78 3.84 -16.11
CA ASP A 158 -10.62 4.17 -17.54
C ASP A 158 -9.19 4.57 -17.92
N GLY A 159 -8.23 4.50 -16.97
CA GLY A 159 -6.83 4.90 -17.16
C GLY A 159 -6.55 6.39 -16.98
N THR A 160 -7.57 7.21 -16.70
CA THR A 160 -7.37 8.65 -16.45
C THR A 160 -6.50 8.90 -15.23
N ILE A 161 -5.35 9.55 -15.38
CA ILE A 161 -4.48 9.94 -14.26
C ILE A 161 -5.16 11.02 -13.43
N VAL A 162 -5.28 10.80 -12.13
CA VAL A 162 -5.90 11.72 -11.17
C VAL A 162 -4.91 12.36 -10.20
N CYS A 163 -3.87 11.63 -9.83
CA CYS A 163 -2.88 12.11 -8.87
C CYS A 163 -1.50 11.56 -9.20
N VAL A 164 -0.47 12.40 -9.07
CA VAL A 164 0.94 11.99 -9.20
C VAL A 164 1.72 12.66 -8.08
N PHE A 165 2.55 11.89 -7.37
CA PHE A 165 3.42 12.45 -6.36
C PHE A 165 4.76 11.72 -6.27
N ARG A 166 5.79 12.46 -5.84
CA ARG A 166 7.12 11.94 -5.59
C ARG A 166 7.48 12.06 -4.13
N ARG A 167 8.11 11.03 -3.60
CA ARG A 167 8.54 11.01 -2.20
C ARG A 167 9.85 10.27 -1.99
N LYS A 168 10.53 10.61 -0.89
CA LYS A 168 11.71 9.90 -0.39
C LYS A 168 11.34 9.09 0.84
N VAL A 169 11.63 7.81 0.81
CA VAL A 169 11.31 6.85 1.87
C VAL A 169 12.61 6.26 2.40
N MET A 170 12.83 6.35 3.70
CA MET A 170 13.93 5.65 4.35
C MET A 170 13.50 4.23 4.66
N VAL A 171 14.23 3.26 4.12
CA VAL A 171 13.96 1.84 4.29
C VAL A 171 15.16 1.12 4.92
N PRO A 172 14.94 0.06 5.73
CA PRO A 172 16.02 -0.71 6.30
C PRO A 172 16.72 -1.56 5.23
N LYS A 173 17.97 -1.84 5.44
CA LYS A 173 18.68 -2.96 4.79
C LYS A 173 18.39 -4.26 5.53
N ARG A 174 18.70 -5.40 4.93
CA ARG A 174 18.53 -6.72 5.60
C ARG A 174 19.31 -6.83 6.91
N SER A 175 20.46 -6.16 7.00
CA SER A 175 21.30 -6.08 8.22
C SER A 175 20.71 -5.21 9.34
N TYR A 176 19.60 -4.51 9.11
CA TYR A 176 18.97 -3.63 10.12
C TYR A 176 18.49 -4.38 11.38
N GLY A 177 18.08 -5.64 11.23
CA GLY A 177 17.62 -6.49 12.33
C GLY A 177 18.76 -6.99 13.21
N ASP A 178 19.96 -7.17 12.65
CA ASP A 178 21.09 -7.77 13.35
C ASP A 178 21.58 -6.90 14.51
N SER A 179 21.49 -5.57 14.35
CA SER A 179 21.89 -4.60 15.39
C SER A 179 20.86 -4.38 16.51
N ARG A 180 19.65 -4.96 16.38
CA ARG A 180 18.52 -4.74 17.30
C ARG A 180 17.94 -6.04 17.89
N GLY A 181 18.69 -7.14 17.90
CA GLY A 181 18.26 -8.40 18.50
C GLY A 181 17.28 -9.21 17.68
N GLY A 182 17.21 -9.03 16.37
CA GLY A 182 16.54 -9.96 15.44
C GLY A 182 15.02 -9.94 15.42
N GLU A 183 14.33 -9.27 16.33
CA GLU A 183 12.87 -9.21 16.34
C GLU A 183 12.35 -8.06 15.45
N GLN A 184 11.66 -8.43 14.37
CA GLN A 184 10.89 -7.47 13.58
C GLN A 184 9.55 -7.20 14.29
N PRO A 185 9.19 -5.91 14.53
CA PRO A 185 7.87 -5.59 15.04
C PRO A 185 6.79 -6.10 14.08
N GLY A 186 5.83 -6.87 14.58
CA GLY A 186 4.63 -7.27 13.83
C GLY A 186 4.67 -8.66 13.20
N ARG A 187 5.68 -9.49 13.47
CA ARG A 187 5.59 -10.91 13.11
C ARG A 187 4.72 -11.65 14.14
N PRO A 188 3.60 -12.26 13.75
CA PRO A 188 2.89 -13.14 14.67
C PRO A 188 3.82 -14.25 15.13
N VAL A 189 3.96 -14.44 16.45
CA VAL A 189 4.67 -15.59 17.00
C VAL A 189 3.79 -16.83 16.73
N PRO A 190 4.31 -17.92 16.13
CA PRO A 190 3.55 -19.15 16.06
C PRO A 190 3.18 -19.58 17.49
N HIS A 191 1.90 -19.76 17.74
CA HIS A 191 1.46 -20.40 18.99
C HIS A 191 1.84 -21.89 18.89
N GLU A 192 2.69 -22.36 19.82
CA GLU A 192 2.97 -23.78 20.03
C GLU A 192 1.71 -24.54 20.47
#